data_8e1fdfc40fa1e60bc680d179bd8e4696
#
_entry.id   8e1fdfc40fa1e60bc680d179bd8e4696
#
_cell.length_a   1.000
_cell.length_b   1.000
_cell.length_c   1.000
_cell.angle_alpha   90.00
_cell.angle_beta   90.00
_cell.angle_gamma   90.00
#
_symmetry.space_group_name_H-M   'P 1'
#
loop_
_entity.id
_entity.type
_entity.pdbx_description
1 polymer ?
#
loop_
_entity_poly.entity_id
_entity_poly.type
_entity_poly.pdbx_seq_one_letter_code
_entity_poly.pdbx_strand_id
1 'polypeptide(L)'
;MEDLLNGYFLQVLTFVCINIILAMTIYMTLCTGILSLGNAGLMSFGAYTSAILTAQYHVPMPVGIFLGGVMAVLVALVIGLPTIRLRGLYLAIATLGFGEVVRVIALNLEITHGALGYSGIPSMGSILSDYAS
;
A
#
# COMPACT_ATOMS: atom_id res chain seq x y z
N MET A 1 29.60 -1.93 11.11
CA MET A 1 29.37 -0.71 10.29
C MET A 1 28.91 -1.04 8.90
N GLU A 2 29.51 -2.02 8.22
CA GLU A 2 29.09 -2.46 6.89
C GLU A 2 27.66 -3.03 6.89
N ASP A 3 27.28 -3.77 7.91
CA ASP A 3 25.94 -4.35 8.02
C ASP A 3 24.85 -3.30 8.19
N LEU A 4 25.15 -2.22 8.92
CA LEU A 4 24.24 -1.09 9.07
C LEU A 4 24.10 -0.31 7.77
N LEU A 5 25.18 -0.10 7.03
CA LEU A 5 25.16 0.55 5.73
C LEU A 5 24.41 -0.30 4.71
N ASN A 6 24.59 -1.61 4.71
CA ASN A 6 23.87 -2.52 3.84
C ASN A 6 22.36 -2.54 4.13
N GLY A 7 21.99 -2.58 5.41
CA GLY A 7 20.58 -2.51 5.83
C GLY A 7 19.92 -1.19 5.44
N TYR A 8 20.60 -0.08 5.65
CA TYR A 8 20.12 1.23 5.24
C TYR A 8 19.99 1.35 3.73
N PHE A 9 20.99 0.87 3.00
CA PHE A 9 21.00 0.89 1.55
C PHE A 9 19.84 0.08 0.95
N LEU A 10 19.60 -1.12 1.48
CA LEU A 10 18.48 -1.96 1.06
C LEU A 10 17.13 -1.29 1.32
N GLN A 11 16.99 -0.63 2.46
CA GLN A 11 15.76 0.07 2.80
C GLN A 11 15.49 1.26 1.86
N VAL A 12 16.51 2.05 1.56
CA VAL A 12 16.42 3.16 0.61
C VAL A 12 16.10 2.64 -0.80
N LEU A 13 16.75 1.57 -1.22
CA LEU A 13 16.51 0.95 -2.53
C LEU A 13 15.06 0.46 -2.65
N THR A 14 14.53 -0.20 -1.62
CA THR A 14 13.13 -0.65 -1.58
C THR A 14 12.18 0.54 -1.69
N PHE A 15 12.46 1.61 -0.97
CA PHE A 15 11.65 2.82 -0.99
C PHE A 15 11.63 3.45 -2.39
N VAL A 16 12.78 3.53 -3.04
CA VAL A 16 12.91 4.04 -4.41
C VAL A 16 12.12 3.16 -5.39
N CYS A 17 12.23 1.85 -5.28
CA CYS A 17 11.48 0.92 -6.15
C CYS A 17 9.97 1.08 -6.01
N ILE A 18 9.46 1.21 -4.78
CA ILE A 18 8.03 1.44 -4.52
C ILE A 18 7.57 2.74 -5.16
N ASN A 19 8.35 3.82 -5.02
CA ASN A 19 8.03 5.11 -5.63
C ASN A 19 8.04 5.07 -7.16
N ILE A 20 8.94 4.32 -7.77
CA ILE A 20 8.99 4.12 -9.22
C ILE A 20 7.73 3.40 -9.69
N ILE A 21 7.30 2.35 -9.00
CA ILE A 21 6.07 1.61 -9.33
C ILE A 21 4.84 2.52 -9.24
N LEU A 22 4.75 3.32 -8.18
CA LEU A 22 3.67 4.30 -8.03
C LEU A 22 3.67 5.34 -9.16
N ALA A 23 4.83 5.88 -9.51
CA ALA A 23 4.96 6.85 -10.58
C ALA A 23 4.52 6.26 -11.93
N MET A 24 4.91 5.02 -12.23
CA MET A 24 4.48 4.32 -13.43
C MET A 24 2.98 4.10 -13.47
N THR A 25 2.37 3.74 -12.34
CA THR A 25 0.92 3.56 -12.22
C THR A 25 0.18 4.87 -12.50
N ILE A 26 0.62 5.97 -11.92
CA ILE A 26 0.04 7.30 -12.15
C ILE A 26 0.21 7.71 -13.61
N TYR A 27 1.38 7.47 -14.19
CA TYR A 27 1.67 7.78 -15.59
C TYR A 27 0.70 7.03 -16.53
N MET A 28 0.50 5.74 -16.31
CA MET A 28 -0.43 4.93 -17.11
C MET A 28 -1.88 5.46 -17.00
N THR A 29 -2.29 5.84 -15.80
CA THR A 29 -3.60 6.42 -15.55
C THR A 29 -3.80 7.75 -16.28
N LEU A 30 -2.78 8.60 -16.26
CA LEU A 30 -2.81 9.89 -16.99
C LEU A 30 -2.84 9.69 -18.50
N CYS A 31 -2.13 8.69 -19.03
CA CYS A 31 -2.13 8.38 -20.45
C CYS A 31 -3.51 7.94 -20.97
N THR A 32 -4.33 7.34 -20.12
CA THR A 32 -5.73 6.99 -20.46
C THR A 32 -6.68 8.17 -20.37
N GLY A 33 -6.20 9.36 -19.98
CA GLY A 33 -7.01 10.56 -19.85
C GLY A 33 -7.86 10.61 -18.58
N ILE A 34 -7.63 9.70 -17.64
CA ILE A 34 -8.37 9.62 -16.38
C ILE A 34 -7.50 10.19 -15.27
N LEU A 35 -7.95 11.29 -14.67
CA LEU A 35 -7.29 11.89 -13.51
C LEU A 35 -7.73 11.17 -12.24
N SER A 36 -7.12 10.04 -11.94
CA SER A 36 -7.39 9.30 -10.71
C SER A 36 -6.19 9.39 -9.74
N LEU A 37 -6.42 9.94 -8.57
CA LEU A 37 -5.42 10.07 -7.51
C LEU A 37 -5.65 9.08 -6.36
N GLY A 38 -6.52 8.09 -6.59
CA GLY A 38 -6.87 7.07 -5.60
C GLY A 38 -5.84 5.96 -5.41
N ASN A 39 -4.81 5.90 -6.26
CA ASN A 39 -3.81 4.82 -6.22
C ASN A 39 -3.11 4.73 -4.86
N ALA A 40 -2.80 5.88 -4.25
CA ALA A 40 -2.18 5.91 -2.92
C ALA A 40 -3.10 5.34 -1.84
N GLY A 41 -4.40 5.63 -1.91
CA GLY A 41 -5.41 5.07 -0.98
C GLY A 41 -5.52 3.56 -1.11
N LEU A 42 -5.58 3.05 -2.33
CA LEU A 42 -5.64 1.60 -2.60
C LEU A 42 -4.37 0.88 -2.13
N MET A 43 -3.22 1.49 -2.37
CA MET A 43 -1.93 0.98 -1.90
C MET A 43 -1.88 0.91 -0.37
N SER A 44 -2.34 1.97 0.31
CA SER A 44 -2.42 2.01 1.76
C SER A 44 -3.32 0.90 2.29
N PHE A 45 -4.48 0.70 1.68
CA PHE A 45 -5.43 -0.33 2.09
C PHE A 45 -4.83 -1.73 1.96
N GLY A 46 -4.18 -2.02 0.83
CA GLY A 46 -3.50 -3.29 0.60
C GLY A 46 -2.35 -3.52 1.59
N ALA A 47 -1.55 -2.49 1.83
CA ALA A 47 -0.43 -2.55 2.76
C ALA A 47 -0.88 -2.82 4.20
N TYR A 48 -1.89 -2.11 4.69
CA TYR A 48 -2.43 -2.33 6.03
C TYR A 48 -3.06 -3.71 6.17
N THR A 49 -3.81 -4.18 5.18
CA THR A 49 -4.40 -5.53 5.19
C THR A 49 -3.31 -6.60 5.27
N SER A 50 -2.29 -6.49 4.43
CA SER A 50 -1.15 -7.39 4.44
C SER A 50 -0.42 -7.38 5.78
N ALA A 51 -0.17 -6.19 6.34
CA ALA A 51 0.51 -6.02 7.62
C ALA A 51 -0.28 -6.66 8.78
N ILE A 52 -1.59 -6.44 8.83
CA ILE A 52 -2.46 -7.01 9.86
C ILE A 52 -2.47 -8.54 9.78
N LEU A 53 -2.62 -9.09 8.58
CA LEU A 53 -2.62 -10.54 8.38
C LEU A 53 -1.30 -11.18 8.79
N THR A 54 -0.19 -10.56 8.43
CA THR A 54 1.14 -11.07 8.76
C THR A 54 1.43 -10.97 10.25
N ALA A 55 1.08 -9.86 10.89
CA ALA A 55 1.44 -9.60 12.28
C ALA A 55 0.49 -10.28 13.29
N GLN A 56 -0.82 -10.29 13.03
CA GLN A 56 -1.80 -10.86 13.97
C GLN A 56 -2.07 -12.35 13.75
N TYR A 57 -2.13 -12.76 12.50
CA TYR A 57 -2.48 -14.14 12.16
C TYR A 57 -1.26 -15.01 11.83
N HIS A 58 -0.04 -14.46 11.94
CA HIS A 58 1.20 -15.16 11.66
C HIS A 58 1.23 -15.87 10.29
N VAL A 59 0.51 -15.30 9.33
CA VAL A 59 0.46 -15.83 7.96
C VAL A 59 1.81 -15.55 7.27
N PRO A 60 2.33 -16.48 6.47
CA PRO A 60 3.55 -16.22 5.68
C PRO A 60 3.42 -14.97 4.85
N MET A 61 4.48 -14.17 4.79
CA MET A 61 4.47 -12.86 4.14
C MET A 61 3.99 -12.89 2.67
N PRO A 62 4.40 -13.86 1.83
CA PRO A 62 3.90 -13.94 0.47
C PRO A 62 2.37 -14.08 0.38
N VAL A 63 1.78 -14.86 1.27
CA VAL A 63 0.32 -15.05 1.35
C VAL A 63 -0.36 -13.79 1.84
N GLY A 64 0.22 -13.10 2.83
CA GLY A 64 -0.28 -11.82 3.32
C GLY A 64 -0.32 -10.74 2.23
N ILE A 65 0.71 -10.67 1.41
CA ILE A 65 0.79 -9.73 0.28
C ILE A 65 -0.28 -10.06 -0.77
N PHE A 66 -0.47 -11.33 -1.08
CA PHE A 66 -1.48 -11.76 -2.04
C PHE A 66 -2.90 -11.42 -1.56
N LEU A 67 -3.20 -11.71 -0.30
CA LEU A 67 -4.50 -11.36 0.30
C LEU A 67 -4.72 -9.86 0.38
N GLY A 68 -3.67 -9.09 0.71
CA GLY A 68 -3.72 -7.63 0.68
C GLY A 68 -4.05 -7.09 -0.71
N GLY A 69 -3.47 -7.68 -1.74
CA GLY A 69 -3.78 -7.36 -3.14
C GLY A 69 -5.23 -7.66 -3.51
N VAL A 70 -5.74 -8.82 -3.12
CA VAL A 70 -7.15 -9.21 -3.35
C VAL A 70 -8.10 -8.23 -2.67
N MET A 71 -7.83 -7.87 -1.42
CA MET A 71 -8.65 -6.90 -0.69
C MET A 71 -8.60 -5.51 -1.35
N ALA A 72 -7.44 -5.08 -1.81
CA ALA A 72 -7.32 -3.82 -2.55
C ALA A 72 -8.15 -3.83 -3.84
N VAL A 73 -8.18 -4.94 -4.57
CA VAL A 73 -9.01 -5.10 -5.77
C VAL A 73 -10.51 -5.01 -5.44
N LEU A 74 -10.95 -5.68 -4.36
CA LEU A 74 -12.35 -5.61 -3.93
C LEU A 74 -12.78 -4.18 -3.60
N VAL A 75 -11.95 -3.46 -2.84
CA VAL A 75 -12.18 -2.06 -2.50
C VAL A 75 -12.20 -1.20 -3.76
N ALA A 76 -11.26 -1.44 -4.68
CA ALA A 76 -11.19 -0.73 -5.96
C ALA A 76 -12.46 -0.92 -6.79
N LEU A 77 -13.03 -2.13 -6.81
CA LEU A 77 -14.27 -2.40 -7.50
C LEU A 77 -15.46 -1.67 -6.89
N VAL A 78 -15.56 -1.71 -5.56
CA VAL A 78 -16.67 -1.05 -4.83
C VAL A 78 -16.65 0.46 -5.06
N ILE A 79 -15.48 1.08 -5.07
CA ILE A 79 -15.33 2.53 -5.24
C ILE A 79 -15.30 2.91 -6.71
N GLY A 80 -14.70 2.06 -7.55
CA GLY A 80 -14.56 2.29 -8.97
C GLY A 80 -15.90 2.34 -9.71
N LEU A 81 -16.84 1.48 -9.34
CA LEU A 81 -18.15 1.43 -9.99
C LEU A 81 -18.90 2.78 -9.99
N PRO A 82 -19.07 3.45 -8.83
CA PRO A 82 -19.67 4.78 -8.85
C PRO A 82 -18.74 5.85 -9.44
N THR A 83 -17.44 5.68 -9.33
CA THR A 83 -16.43 6.65 -9.76
C THR A 83 -16.31 6.72 -11.30
N ILE A 84 -16.62 5.64 -12.01
CA ILE A 84 -16.60 5.62 -13.48
C ILE A 84 -17.55 6.66 -14.09
N ARG A 85 -18.60 7.02 -13.38
CA ARG A 85 -19.57 8.03 -13.81
C ARG A 85 -19.04 9.46 -13.72
N LEU A 86 -17.99 9.68 -12.96
CA LEU A 86 -17.36 10.99 -12.78
C LEU A 86 -16.30 11.21 -13.85
N ARG A 87 -16.24 12.42 -14.38
CA ARG A 87 -15.30 12.79 -15.44
C ARG A 87 -14.46 14.01 -15.04
N GLY A 88 -13.20 14.03 -15.50
CA GLY A 88 -12.31 15.17 -15.37
C GLY A 88 -11.95 15.49 -13.93
N LEU A 89 -12.08 16.76 -13.55
CA LEU A 89 -11.69 17.28 -12.25
C LEU A 89 -12.49 16.66 -11.09
N TYR A 90 -13.77 16.33 -11.33
CA TYR A 90 -14.60 15.68 -10.31
C TYR A 90 -14.06 14.32 -9.90
N LEU A 91 -13.54 13.54 -10.85
CA LEU A 91 -12.92 12.26 -10.57
C LEU A 91 -11.66 12.44 -9.70
N ALA A 92 -10.82 13.42 -10.01
CA ALA A 92 -9.63 13.72 -9.23
C ALA A 92 -9.97 14.10 -7.78
N ILE A 93 -10.97 14.96 -7.59
CA ILE A 93 -11.42 15.38 -6.25
C ILE A 93 -12.00 14.19 -5.47
N ALA A 94 -12.82 13.36 -6.11
CA ALA A 94 -13.42 12.19 -5.47
C ALA A 94 -12.36 11.17 -5.04
N THR A 95 -11.36 10.91 -5.88
CA THR A 95 -10.28 9.97 -5.56
C THR A 95 -9.33 10.50 -4.50
N LEU A 96 -9.07 11.81 -4.46
CA LEU A 96 -8.35 12.46 -3.36
C LEU A 96 -9.11 12.32 -2.04
N GLY A 97 -10.41 12.61 -2.04
CA GLY A 97 -11.27 12.43 -0.88
C GLY A 97 -11.28 11.01 -0.37
N PHE A 98 -11.33 10.04 -1.27
CA PHE A 98 -11.21 8.63 -0.92
C PHE A 98 -9.87 8.32 -0.23
N GLY A 99 -8.76 8.79 -0.78
CA GLY A 99 -7.44 8.61 -0.17
C GLY A 99 -7.36 9.19 1.24
N GLU A 100 -7.94 10.36 1.47
CA GLU A 100 -8.00 10.99 2.80
C GLU A 100 -8.90 10.21 3.76
N VAL A 101 -10.02 9.67 3.31
CA VAL A 101 -10.90 8.82 4.13
C VAL A 101 -10.17 7.56 4.57
N VAL A 102 -9.47 6.89 3.66
CA VAL A 102 -8.66 5.70 4.00
C VAL A 102 -7.58 6.05 5.02
N ARG A 103 -6.91 7.17 4.84
CA ARG A 103 -5.89 7.65 5.77
C ARG A 103 -6.46 7.90 7.16
N VAL A 104 -7.58 8.60 7.27
CA VAL A 104 -8.24 8.90 8.54
C VAL A 104 -8.69 7.61 9.22
N ILE A 105 -9.28 6.67 8.49
CA ILE A 105 -9.67 5.37 9.02
C ILE A 105 -8.44 4.62 9.55
N ALA A 106 -7.35 4.58 8.81
CA ALA A 106 -6.11 3.91 9.21
C ALA A 106 -5.53 4.51 10.50
N LEU A 107 -5.57 5.85 10.64
CA LEU A 107 -5.07 6.54 11.83
C LEU A 107 -5.95 6.31 13.06
N ASN A 108 -7.25 6.10 12.89
CA ASN A 108 -8.19 5.94 14.00
C ASN A 108 -8.47 4.49 14.37
N LEU A 109 -8.08 3.52 13.54
CA LEU A 109 -8.23 2.11 13.87
C LEU A 109 -7.20 1.68 14.92
N GLU A 110 -7.67 1.14 16.02
CA GLU A 110 -6.82 0.59 17.08
C GLU A 110 -5.97 -0.58 16.57
N ILE A 111 -6.48 -1.34 15.62
CA ILE A 111 -5.80 -2.49 15.00
C ILE A 111 -4.51 -2.07 14.30
N THR A 112 -4.46 -0.86 13.75
CA THR A 112 -3.28 -0.30 13.07
C THR A 112 -2.36 0.47 14.01
N HIS A 113 -2.65 0.50 15.32
CA HIS A 113 -1.95 1.31 16.34
C HIS A 113 -1.96 2.83 16.04
N GLY A 114 -2.92 3.30 15.23
CA GLY A 114 -3.12 4.71 14.95
C GLY A 114 -1.91 5.40 14.32
N ALA A 115 -1.56 6.57 14.85
CA ALA A 115 -0.46 7.40 14.34
C ALA A 115 0.94 6.82 14.61
N LEU A 116 1.06 5.83 15.51
CA LEU A 116 2.35 5.19 15.82
C LEU A 116 2.79 4.20 14.74
N GLY A 117 1.88 3.85 13.81
CA GLY A 117 2.14 2.88 12.77
C GLY A 117 2.20 1.44 13.28
N TYR A 118 2.37 0.53 12.37
CA TYR A 118 2.42 -0.90 12.68
C TYR A 118 3.88 -1.34 12.84
N SER A 119 4.24 -1.74 14.06
CA SER A 119 5.55 -2.30 14.37
C SER A 119 5.50 -3.84 14.44
N GLY A 120 6.64 -4.48 14.25
CA GLY A 120 6.74 -5.93 14.33
C GLY A 120 6.56 -6.65 13.00
N ILE A 121 6.50 -5.93 11.89
CA ILE A 121 6.50 -6.53 10.55
C ILE A 121 7.92 -7.04 10.26
N PRO A 122 8.08 -8.33 9.85
CA PRO A 122 9.41 -8.81 9.49
C PRO A 122 9.99 -8.05 8.32
N SER A 123 11.24 -7.66 8.42
CA SER A 123 11.95 -7.00 7.32
C SER A 123 12.26 -7.99 6.21
N MET A 124 12.42 -7.48 5.00
CA MET A 124 12.80 -8.30 3.85
C MET A 124 14.12 -9.05 4.12
N GLY A 125 15.05 -8.41 4.82
CA GLY A 125 16.33 -9.02 5.18
C GLY A 125 16.15 -10.21 6.13
N SER A 126 15.27 -10.12 7.12
CA SER A 126 15.01 -11.23 8.05
C SER A 126 14.34 -12.41 7.36
N ILE A 127 13.45 -12.15 6.41
CA ILE A 127 12.77 -13.18 5.62
C ILE A 127 13.77 -13.88 4.71
N LEU A 128 14.63 -13.15 4.02
CA LEU A 128 15.65 -13.71 3.16
C LEU A 128 16.65 -14.57 3.93
N SER A 129 17.04 -14.15 5.13
CA SER A 129 17.92 -14.93 6.00
C SER A 129 17.27 -16.24 6.46
N ASP A 130 15.96 -16.20 6.73
CA ASP A 130 15.20 -17.38 7.15
C ASP A 130 15.07 -18.39 6.00
N TYR A 131 14.85 -17.92 4.79
CA TYR A 131 14.81 -18.78 3.60
C TYR A 131 16.18 -19.29 3.17
N ALA A 132 17.27 -18.57 3.49
CA ALA A 132 18.63 -18.96 3.16
C ALA A 132 19.22 -19.99 4.15
N SER A 133 18.66 -20.14 5.31
CA SER A 133 19.06 -21.13 6.31
C SER A 133 18.29 -22.44 6.16
#